data_f0460a67cbb195ecfdc8adcac2b217ec
#
_entry.id   f0460a67cbb195ecfdc8adcac2b217ec
#
_cell.length_a   1.000
_cell.length_b   1.000
_cell.length_c   1.000
_cell.angle_alpha   90.00
_cell.angle_beta   90.00
_cell.angle_gamma   90.00
#
_symmetry.space_group_name_H-M   'P 1'
#
loop_
_entity.id
_entity.type
_entity.pdbx_description
1 polymer ?
#
loop_
_entity_poly.entity_id
_entity_poly.type
_entity_poly.pdbx_seq_one_letter_code
_entity_poly.pdbx_strand_id
1 'polypeptide(L)'
;MEKLRLNVALLRKRVPNLTTAAKSVGLRPATVSNLSTGKIPVGRAEVRTIVALAELAGCTLDELILRGESVEMIETGIKILDLFAPIAKGGTVGLVARPGMGQLVVLAEMLHRLKMEGYKTILLNPKDNHPEMNDILDDVDFVANSIEETFNMMISAGVDKKFVLTADRAYVLSGEMYTLQEMLDDKDITEVTTFLLDLKGEAVDDDLPYGPLDTLWQFDADLAARHKYPAVNPIYSTSSILEGSYLDPVHHGVQQKAQKLLRRYRELRSIVTVHGVGRLPESELQVYKQGEKLEAYLTQPFYVAEPYTGKKGVTVGLKETLSDVKKILESSPSEFNAEDLQFIGKIES
;
A
#
# COMPACT_ATOMS: atom_id res chain seq x y z
N MET A 1 23.32 -10.25 14.82
CA MET A 1 23.56 -10.71 13.45
C MET A 1 22.78 -9.77 12.55
N GLU A 2 23.44 -9.08 11.62
CA GLU A 2 22.75 -8.28 10.60
C GLU A 2 21.74 -9.16 9.85
N LYS A 3 20.53 -8.69 9.79
CA LYS A 3 19.46 -9.36 9.01
C LYS A 3 19.68 -9.02 7.53
N LEU A 4 20.14 -10.01 6.76
CA LEU A 4 20.32 -9.89 5.31
C LEU A 4 19.04 -10.32 4.60
N ARG A 5 18.59 -9.56 3.63
CA ARG A 5 17.42 -9.88 2.78
C ARG A 5 17.75 -9.68 1.30
N LEU A 6 17.01 -10.38 0.45
CA LEU A 6 17.11 -10.23 -0.99
C LEU A 6 16.25 -9.04 -1.45
N ASN A 7 16.78 -8.22 -2.34
CA ASN A 7 16.03 -7.17 -2.99
C ASN A 7 15.10 -7.76 -4.08
N VAL A 8 13.98 -8.33 -3.64
CA VAL A 8 13.02 -9.01 -4.52
C VAL A 8 12.36 -8.04 -5.49
N ALA A 9 12.15 -6.79 -5.08
CA ALA A 9 11.58 -5.77 -5.94
C ALA A 9 12.50 -5.47 -7.14
N LEU A 10 13.81 -5.32 -6.89
CA LEU A 10 14.83 -5.16 -7.94
C LEU A 10 14.85 -6.36 -8.89
N LEU A 11 14.83 -7.58 -8.31
CA LEU A 11 14.83 -8.82 -9.11
C LEU A 11 13.61 -8.91 -10.03
N ARG A 12 12.42 -8.66 -9.53
CA ARG A 12 11.18 -8.71 -10.32
C ARG A 12 11.13 -7.64 -11.40
N LYS A 13 11.63 -6.45 -11.10
CA LYS A 13 11.71 -5.35 -12.06
C LYS A 13 12.63 -5.67 -13.23
N ARG A 14 13.82 -6.27 -12.95
CA ARG A 14 14.83 -6.55 -13.97
C ARG A 14 14.65 -7.92 -14.64
N VAL A 15 13.98 -8.86 -13.95
CA VAL A 15 13.77 -10.24 -14.41
C VAL A 15 12.32 -10.64 -14.25
N PRO A 16 11.42 -10.27 -15.18
CA PRO A 16 9.96 -10.49 -15.06
C PRO A 16 9.55 -11.94 -14.79
N ASN A 17 10.27 -12.91 -15.37
CA ASN A 17 10.05 -14.35 -15.21
C ASN A 17 11.19 -15.00 -14.45
N LEU A 18 11.45 -14.58 -13.23
CA LEU A 18 12.59 -14.98 -12.41
C LEU A 18 12.75 -16.51 -12.31
N THR A 19 11.64 -17.24 -12.13
CA THR A 19 11.66 -18.70 -11.98
C THR A 19 12.11 -19.43 -13.26
N THR A 20 11.72 -18.90 -14.42
CA THR A 20 12.15 -19.45 -15.72
C THR A 20 13.56 -19.04 -16.04
N ALA A 21 13.91 -17.77 -15.82
CA ALA A 21 15.24 -17.22 -16.06
C ALA A 21 16.31 -17.84 -15.14
N ALA A 22 15.95 -18.27 -13.93
CA ALA A 22 16.87 -18.96 -13.02
C ALA A 22 17.52 -20.20 -13.63
N LYS A 23 16.81 -20.91 -14.50
CA LYS A 23 17.35 -22.10 -15.18
C LYS A 23 18.51 -21.77 -16.13
N SER A 24 18.49 -20.59 -16.76
CA SER A 24 19.56 -20.18 -17.70
C SER A 24 20.90 -19.93 -17.02
N VAL A 25 20.88 -19.61 -15.72
CA VAL A 25 22.08 -19.44 -14.88
C VAL A 25 22.34 -20.65 -13.96
N GLY A 26 21.74 -21.79 -14.26
CA GLY A 26 21.98 -23.05 -13.54
C GLY A 26 21.35 -23.14 -12.15
N LEU A 27 20.42 -22.23 -11.80
CA LEU A 27 19.72 -22.23 -10.52
C LEU A 27 18.44 -23.07 -10.56
N ARG A 28 18.15 -23.76 -9.46
CA ARG A 28 16.90 -24.49 -9.31
C ARG A 28 15.76 -23.49 -9.05
N PRO A 29 14.65 -23.53 -9.81
CA PRO A 29 13.49 -22.64 -9.61
C PRO A 29 12.97 -22.62 -8.18
N ALA A 30 12.95 -23.79 -7.51
CA ALA A 30 12.52 -23.90 -6.12
C ALA A 30 13.45 -23.14 -5.15
N THR A 31 14.77 -23.16 -5.38
CA THR A 31 15.73 -22.40 -4.56
C THR A 31 15.51 -20.90 -4.71
N VAL A 32 15.32 -20.42 -5.93
CA VAL A 32 15.07 -19.00 -6.21
C VAL A 32 13.73 -18.56 -5.62
N SER A 33 12.69 -19.37 -5.77
CA SER A 33 11.39 -19.10 -5.15
C SER A 33 11.48 -19.05 -3.62
N ASN A 34 12.19 -19.99 -3.00
CA ASN A 34 12.36 -20.02 -1.54
C ASN A 34 13.20 -18.85 -1.00
N LEU A 35 14.21 -18.40 -1.75
CA LEU A 35 14.97 -17.19 -1.40
C LEU A 35 14.12 -15.93 -1.57
N SER A 36 13.37 -15.80 -2.67
CA SER A 36 12.51 -14.66 -2.94
C SER A 36 11.32 -14.54 -1.98
N THR A 37 10.86 -15.68 -1.43
CA THR A 37 9.78 -15.70 -0.42
C THR A 37 10.31 -15.74 1.02
N GLY A 38 11.64 -15.71 1.21
CA GLY A 38 12.27 -15.75 2.53
C GLY A 38 12.17 -17.08 3.27
N LYS A 39 11.64 -18.13 2.65
CA LYS A 39 11.68 -19.49 3.24
C LYS A 39 13.10 -19.97 3.51
N ILE A 40 14.05 -19.52 2.69
CA ILE A 40 15.48 -19.68 2.93
C ILE A 40 16.05 -18.29 3.22
N PRO A 41 16.59 -18.01 4.41
CA PRO A 41 17.27 -16.77 4.72
C PRO A 41 18.50 -16.57 3.80
N VAL A 42 18.72 -15.33 3.32
CA VAL A 42 19.85 -15.00 2.43
C VAL A 42 21.19 -15.40 3.04
N GLY A 43 21.36 -15.23 4.36
CA GLY A 43 22.57 -15.65 5.07
C GLY A 43 22.85 -17.17 5.10
N ARG A 44 21.88 -17.99 4.66
CA ARG A 44 22.05 -19.44 4.47
C ARG A 44 22.15 -19.85 3.00
N ALA A 45 22.05 -18.90 2.07
CA ALA A 45 22.20 -19.16 0.66
C ALA A 45 23.69 -19.36 0.31
N GLU A 46 23.95 -20.23 -0.64
CA GLU A 46 25.28 -20.33 -1.19
C GLU A 46 25.66 -19.06 -1.93
N VAL A 47 26.87 -18.55 -1.72
CA VAL A 47 27.35 -17.31 -2.36
C VAL A 47 27.20 -17.39 -3.90
N ARG A 48 27.48 -18.53 -4.51
CA ARG A 48 27.29 -18.73 -5.96
C ARG A 48 25.86 -18.50 -6.43
N THR A 49 24.85 -18.82 -5.59
CA THR A 49 23.43 -18.58 -5.91
C THR A 49 23.12 -17.10 -5.92
N ILE A 50 23.65 -16.35 -4.96
CA ILE A 50 23.46 -14.90 -4.86
C ILE A 50 24.17 -14.18 -6.02
N VAL A 51 25.40 -14.60 -6.35
CA VAL A 51 26.15 -14.06 -7.51
C VAL A 51 25.39 -14.30 -8.81
N ALA A 52 24.90 -15.51 -9.05
CA ALA A 52 24.13 -15.84 -10.25
C ALA A 52 22.82 -15.03 -10.35
N LEU A 53 22.16 -14.73 -9.23
CA LEU A 53 20.98 -13.86 -9.21
C LEU A 53 21.35 -12.41 -9.50
N ALA A 54 22.48 -11.91 -9.01
CA ALA A 54 22.97 -10.56 -9.30
C ALA A 54 23.34 -10.43 -10.80
N GLU A 55 24.03 -11.40 -11.37
CA GLU A 55 24.36 -11.45 -12.81
C GLU A 55 23.08 -11.48 -13.66
N LEU A 56 22.09 -12.31 -13.29
CA LEU A 56 20.82 -12.43 -13.98
C LEU A 56 20.05 -11.10 -13.98
N ALA A 57 20.10 -10.37 -12.87
CA ALA A 57 19.45 -9.08 -12.72
C ALA A 57 20.30 -7.91 -13.24
N GLY A 58 21.54 -8.14 -13.65
CA GLY A 58 22.47 -7.09 -14.06
C GLY A 58 22.73 -6.05 -12.97
N CYS A 59 22.91 -6.50 -11.72
CA CYS A 59 23.11 -5.64 -10.56
C CYS A 59 24.32 -6.09 -9.72
N THR A 60 24.77 -5.22 -8.82
CA THR A 60 25.81 -5.55 -7.84
C THR A 60 25.24 -6.39 -6.70
N LEU A 61 26.11 -7.03 -5.91
CA LEU A 61 25.68 -7.77 -4.71
C LEU A 61 25.10 -6.83 -3.65
N ASP A 62 25.62 -5.62 -3.55
CA ASP A 62 25.11 -4.62 -2.59
C ASP A 62 23.73 -4.07 -2.99
N GLU A 63 23.43 -3.99 -4.28
CA GLU A 63 22.06 -3.67 -4.75
C GLU A 63 21.11 -4.87 -4.53
N LEU A 64 21.61 -6.09 -4.61
CA LEU A 64 20.82 -7.30 -4.48
C LEU A 64 20.58 -7.71 -3.03
N ILE A 65 21.52 -7.43 -2.12
CA ILE A 65 21.46 -7.79 -0.71
C ILE A 65 21.19 -6.53 0.11
N LEU A 66 19.98 -6.43 0.63
CA LEU A 66 19.61 -5.38 1.55
C LEU A 66 20.09 -5.75 2.96
N ARG A 67 20.82 -4.85 3.60
CA ARG A 67 21.25 -4.93 5.00
C ARG A 67 20.31 -4.10 5.85
N GLY A 68 19.90 -4.58 6.99
CA GLY A 68 19.11 -3.79 7.94
C GLY A 68 17.98 -4.56 8.60
N GLU A 69 17.30 -3.89 9.50
CA GLU A 69 16.13 -4.40 10.21
C GLU A 69 14.95 -4.64 9.25
N SER A 70 14.00 -5.47 9.66
CA SER A 70 12.73 -5.63 8.93
C SER A 70 12.08 -4.25 8.81
N VAL A 71 11.69 -3.87 7.59
CA VAL A 71 10.88 -2.67 7.41
C VAL A 71 9.64 -2.81 8.29
N GLU A 72 9.51 -1.93 9.28
CA GLU A 72 8.34 -1.91 10.14
C GLU A 72 7.13 -1.41 9.36
N MET A 73 5.99 -2.02 9.61
CA MET A 73 4.71 -1.58 9.07
C MET A 73 4.13 -0.50 9.96
N ILE A 74 3.60 0.57 9.38
CA ILE A 74 2.67 1.46 10.07
C ILE A 74 1.28 0.87 9.92
N GLU A 75 0.67 0.48 11.05
CA GLU A 75 -0.71 0.01 11.08
C GLU A 75 -1.65 1.21 11.07
N THR A 76 -2.43 1.36 10.01
CA THR A 76 -3.29 2.52 9.80
C THR A 76 -4.65 2.39 10.48
N GLY A 77 -5.05 1.17 10.80
CA GLY A 77 -6.39 0.84 11.25
C GLY A 77 -7.45 0.98 10.16
N ILE A 78 -7.02 1.03 8.89
CA ILE A 78 -7.89 1.00 7.72
C ILE A 78 -7.75 -0.37 7.04
N LYS A 79 -8.81 -1.16 7.11
CA LYS A 79 -8.83 -2.58 6.71
C LYS A 79 -8.18 -2.87 5.36
N ILE A 80 -8.57 -2.13 4.34
CA ILE A 80 -8.11 -2.37 2.96
C ILE A 80 -6.63 -2.02 2.78
N LEU A 81 -6.15 -0.95 3.46
CA LEU A 81 -4.77 -0.52 3.36
C LEU A 81 -3.85 -1.49 4.10
N ASP A 82 -4.16 -1.78 5.35
CA ASP A 82 -3.33 -2.66 6.18
C ASP A 82 -3.26 -4.08 5.63
N LEU A 83 -4.34 -4.56 5.00
CA LEU A 83 -4.37 -5.90 4.41
C LEU A 83 -3.66 -6.00 3.06
N PHE A 84 -3.85 -5.02 2.15
CA PHE A 84 -3.44 -5.16 0.75
C PHE A 84 -2.30 -4.25 0.31
N ALA A 85 -2.05 -3.14 1.00
CA ALA A 85 -1.01 -2.19 0.66
C ALA A 85 -0.51 -1.41 1.90
N PRO A 86 0.00 -2.13 2.93
CA PRO A 86 0.46 -1.53 4.16
C PRO A 86 1.60 -0.54 3.94
N ILE A 87 1.68 0.47 4.80
CA ILE A 87 2.70 1.51 4.76
C ILE A 87 4.00 0.98 5.37
N ALA A 88 5.09 1.13 4.64
CA ALA A 88 6.43 0.96 5.18
C ALA A 88 6.80 2.20 6.01
N LYS A 89 7.22 2.02 7.27
CA LYS A 89 7.68 3.11 8.14
C LYS A 89 8.93 3.77 7.53
N GLY A 90 8.90 5.08 7.41
CA GLY A 90 9.97 5.84 6.74
C GLY A 90 10.01 5.66 5.22
N GLY A 91 9.04 4.97 4.64
CA GLY A 91 8.95 4.72 3.21
C GLY A 91 8.11 5.76 2.45
N THR A 92 8.05 5.58 1.14
CA THR A 92 7.31 6.48 0.24
C THR A 92 6.04 5.79 -0.27
N VAL A 93 4.92 6.46 -0.09
CA VAL A 93 3.58 6.03 -0.53
C VAL A 93 3.13 6.89 -1.70
N GLY A 94 2.89 6.30 -2.85
CA GLY A 94 2.33 7.00 -4.01
C GLY A 94 0.82 6.78 -4.14
N LEU A 95 0.06 7.87 -4.31
CA LEU A 95 -1.37 7.83 -4.55
C LEU A 95 -1.63 8.05 -6.05
N VAL A 96 -2.20 7.05 -6.72
CA VAL A 96 -2.54 7.11 -8.15
C VAL A 96 -4.04 7.16 -8.29
N ALA A 97 -4.56 8.33 -8.63
CA ALA A 97 -5.98 8.60 -8.75
C ALA A 97 -6.25 9.68 -9.79
N ARG A 98 -7.38 9.61 -10.47
CA ARG A 98 -7.95 10.79 -11.14
C ARG A 98 -8.64 11.70 -10.11
N PRO A 99 -8.75 13.01 -10.38
CA PRO A 99 -9.48 13.91 -9.50
C PRO A 99 -10.89 13.38 -9.19
N GLY A 100 -11.32 13.56 -7.93
CA GLY A 100 -12.66 13.16 -7.48
C GLY A 100 -12.82 11.69 -7.05
N MET A 101 -11.74 10.89 -7.01
CA MET A 101 -11.82 9.49 -6.52
C MET A 101 -11.72 9.36 -4.99
N GLY A 102 -11.64 10.47 -4.25
CA GLY A 102 -11.54 10.46 -2.79
C GLY A 102 -10.12 10.30 -2.26
N GLN A 103 -9.08 10.49 -3.09
CA GLN A 103 -7.68 10.40 -2.67
C GLN A 103 -7.32 11.42 -1.58
N LEU A 104 -7.86 12.64 -1.64
CA LEU A 104 -7.61 13.66 -0.61
C LEU A 104 -8.29 13.32 0.71
N VAL A 105 -9.47 12.69 0.67
CA VAL A 105 -10.16 12.21 1.89
C VAL A 105 -9.36 11.09 2.55
N VAL A 106 -8.79 10.16 1.77
CA VAL A 106 -7.92 9.12 2.31
C VAL A 106 -6.64 9.72 2.88
N LEU A 107 -6.06 10.72 2.21
CA LEU A 107 -4.88 11.42 2.71
C LEU A 107 -5.17 12.18 4.01
N ALA A 108 -6.27 12.95 4.07
CA ALA A 108 -6.71 13.64 5.28
C ALA A 108 -6.89 12.67 6.46
N GLU A 109 -7.55 11.55 6.21
CA GLU A 109 -7.73 10.49 7.22
C GLU A 109 -6.39 9.93 7.69
N MET A 110 -5.42 9.74 6.78
CA MET A 110 -4.08 9.28 7.15
C MET A 110 -3.34 10.30 7.99
N LEU A 111 -3.35 11.57 7.60
CA LEU A 111 -2.72 12.65 8.37
C LEU A 111 -3.35 12.74 9.77
N HIS A 112 -4.68 12.69 9.86
CA HIS A 112 -5.41 12.67 11.12
C HIS A 112 -4.95 11.53 12.05
N ARG A 113 -4.96 10.28 11.54
CA ARG A 113 -4.56 9.10 12.32
C ARG A 113 -3.11 9.15 12.77
N LEU A 114 -2.19 9.48 11.87
CA LEU A 114 -0.76 9.53 12.18
C LEU A 114 -0.42 10.68 13.15
N LYS A 115 -1.12 11.81 13.04
CA LYS A 115 -1.03 12.90 14.01
C LYS A 115 -1.45 12.45 15.42
N MET A 116 -2.55 11.68 15.52
CA MET A 116 -2.98 11.10 16.80
C MET A 116 -1.98 10.10 17.38
N GLU A 117 -1.18 9.43 16.56
CA GLU A 117 -0.06 8.56 16.95
C GLU A 117 1.26 9.30 17.23
N GLY A 118 1.22 10.63 17.21
CA GLY A 118 2.36 11.49 17.58
C GLY A 118 3.33 11.80 16.44
N TYR A 119 2.98 11.48 15.19
CA TYR A 119 3.74 11.95 14.04
C TYR A 119 3.57 13.45 13.85
N LYS A 120 4.61 14.11 13.34
CA LYS A 120 4.55 15.50 12.89
C LYS A 120 4.24 15.55 11.42
N THR A 121 3.11 16.17 11.08
CA THR A 121 2.60 16.22 9.71
C THR A 121 3.02 17.51 9.01
N ILE A 122 3.60 17.39 7.83
CA ILE A 122 4.11 18.49 7.02
C ILE A 122 3.50 18.41 5.62
N LEU A 123 2.95 19.50 5.14
CA LEU A 123 2.54 19.67 3.76
C LEU A 123 3.57 20.55 3.04
N LEU A 124 4.21 20.00 2.03
CA LEU A 124 4.95 20.79 1.05
C LEU A 124 3.95 21.29 0.00
N ASN A 125 3.68 22.58 0.06
CA ASN A 125 2.65 23.24 -0.75
C ASN A 125 2.87 22.95 -2.24
N PRO A 126 1.84 22.54 -2.99
CA PRO A 126 1.95 22.43 -4.44
C PRO A 126 2.38 23.75 -5.08
N LYS A 127 3.15 23.67 -6.16
CA LYS A 127 3.63 24.86 -6.91
C LYS A 127 2.48 25.60 -7.60
N ASP A 128 1.43 24.86 -7.97
CA ASP A 128 0.20 25.41 -8.56
C ASP A 128 -0.86 25.58 -7.44
N ASN A 129 -1.79 26.50 -7.67
CA ASN A 129 -2.88 26.72 -6.73
C ASN A 129 -3.94 25.60 -6.85
N HIS A 130 -4.07 24.83 -5.79
CA HIS A 130 -5.03 23.73 -5.66
C HIS A 130 -5.95 23.98 -4.45
N PRO A 131 -7.10 24.63 -4.61
CA PRO A 131 -8.01 24.98 -3.49
C PRO A 131 -8.47 23.77 -2.68
N GLU A 132 -8.57 22.60 -3.31
CA GLU A 132 -8.94 21.33 -2.67
C GLU A 132 -7.93 20.86 -1.60
N MET A 133 -6.70 21.37 -1.61
CA MET A 133 -5.73 21.10 -0.56
C MET A 133 -6.09 21.74 0.78
N ASN A 134 -6.98 22.71 0.79
CA ASN A 134 -7.45 23.32 2.03
C ASN A 134 -8.18 22.30 2.93
N ASP A 135 -8.79 21.28 2.35
CA ASP A 135 -9.55 20.25 3.07
C ASP A 135 -8.65 19.35 3.96
N ILE A 136 -7.34 19.32 3.71
CA ILE A 136 -6.40 18.54 4.52
C ILE A 136 -5.64 19.37 5.56
N LEU A 137 -5.75 20.70 5.53
CA LEU A 137 -4.94 21.60 6.38
C LEU A 137 -5.21 21.44 7.88
N ASP A 138 -6.41 21.03 8.28
CA ASP A 138 -6.78 20.84 9.69
C ASP A 138 -5.91 19.74 10.37
N ASP A 139 -5.45 18.77 9.61
CA ASP A 139 -4.63 17.66 10.08
C ASP A 139 -3.13 17.83 9.78
N VAL A 140 -2.72 19.03 9.33
CA VAL A 140 -1.32 19.38 9.05
C VAL A 140 -0.76 20.25 10.20
N ASP A 141 0.41 19.87 10.76
CA ASP A 141 1.09 20.67 11.78
C ASP A 141 1.87 21.82 11.15
N PHE A 142 2.47 21.62 9.98
CA PHE A 142 3.34 22.60 9.31
C PHE A 142 3.07 22.62 7.81
N VAL A 143 3.05 23.83 7.23
CA VAL A 143 2.96 24.03 5.77
C VAL A 143 4.25 24.70 5.31
N ALA A 144 4.97 24.09 4.37
CA ALA A 144 6.20 24.60 3.78
C ALA A 144 5.99 24.92 2.30
N ASN A 145 6.71 25.92 1.79
CA ASN A 145 6.62 26.36 0.39
C ASN A 145 7.85 25.96 -0.43
N SER A 146 8.86 25.38 0.20
CA SER A 146 10.05 24.86 -0.45
C SER A 146 10.64 23.68 0.31
N ILE A 147 11.55 22.95 -0.34
CA ILE A 147 12.25 21.82 0.30
C ILE A 147 13.18 22.30 1.42
N GLU A 148 13.78 23.47 1.29
CA GLU A 148 14.63 24.08 2.33
C GLU A 148 13.80 24.45 3.57
N GLU A 149 12.60 25.00 3.37
CA GLU A 149 11.68 25.31 4.46
C GLU A 149 11.22 24.02 5.16
N THR A 150 10.87 22.97 4.40
CA THR A 150 10.53 21.65 4.91
C THR A 150 11.65 21.07 5.77
N PHE A 151 12.88 21.08 5.27
CA PHE A 151 14.05 20.61 5.99
C PHE A 151 14.28 21.40 7.29
N ASN A 152 14.23 22.73 7.25
CA ASN A 152 14.41 23.57 8.42
C ASN A 152 13.34 23.35 9.49
N MET A 153 12.09 23.10 9.07
CA MET A 153 11.00 22.73 9.98
C MET A 153 11.27 21.39 10.69
N MET A 154 11.71 20.37 9.95
CA MET A 154 12.07 19.07 10.54
C MET A 154 13.22 19.19 11.54
N ILE A 155 14.28 19.92 11.20
CA ILE A 155 15.40 20.21 12.14
C ILE A 155 14.91 20.91 13.39
N SER A 156 14.07 21.94 13.23
CA SER A 156 13.55 22.74 14.36
C SER A 156 12.60 21.95 15.26
N ALA A 157 11.86 20.98 14.69
CA ALA A 157 10.98 20.11 15.46
C ALA A 157 11.72 19.03 16.25
N GLY A 158 12.97 18.71 15.86
CA GLY A 158 13.84 17.70 16.48
C GLY A 158 14.04 16.47 15.60
N VAL A 159 15.29 16.08 15.43
CA VAL A 159 15.71 14.96 14.55
C VAL A 159 15.23 13.59 15.00
N ASP A 160 14.84 13.45 16.24
CA ASP A 160 14.30 12.23 16.86
C ASP A 160 12.77 12.05 16.67
N LYS A 161 12.14 12.99 15.97
CA LYS A 161 10.70 12.94 15.71
C LYS A 161 10.38 12.09 14.49
N LYS A 162 9.19 11.52 14.51
CA LYS A 162 8.61 10.81 13.35
C LYS A 162 7.85 11.83 12.50
N PHE A 163 8.19 11.89 11.23
CA PHE A 163 7.56 12.83 10.31
C PHE A 163 6.69 12.14 9.27
N VAL A 164 5.63 12.83 8.89
CA VAL A 164 4.83 12.53 7.71
C VAL A 164 4.91 13.74 6.79
N LEU A 165 5.47 13.53 5.62
CA LEU A 165 5.58 14.55 4.58
C LEU A 165 4.56 14.26 3.48
N THR A 166 3.80 15.26 3.07
CA THR A 166 2.95 15.21 1.89
C THR A 166 3.51 16.15 0.82
N ALA A 167 3.67 15.65 -0.41
CA ALA A 167 4.17 16.44 -1.53
C ALA A 167 3.46 16.09 -2.83
N ASP A 168 3.36 17.07 -3.74
CA ASP A 168 2.83 16.87 -5.08
C ASP A 168 3.89 16.22 -6.01
N ARG A 169 3.42 15.46 -6.99
CA ARG A 169 4.24 14.81 -8.02
C ARG A 169 5.21 15.76 -8.72
N ALA A 170 4.89 17.05 -8.85
CA ALA A 170 5.76 18.02 -9.48
C ALA A 170 7.14 18.11 -8.81
N TYR A 171 7.23 17.91 -7.50
CA TYR A 171 8.49 17.87 -6.76
C TYR A 171 9.33 16.62 -7.07
N VAL A 172 8.68 15.51 -7.40
CA VAL A 172 9.36 14.29 -7.86
C VAL A 172 9.94 14.51 -9.25
N LEU A 173 9.12 15.04 -10.17
CA LEU A 173 9.52 15.28 -11.56
C LEU A 173 10.62 16.33 -11.70
N SER A 174 10.67 17.33 -10.81
CA SER A 174 11.73 18.33 -10.76
C SER A 174 13.03 17.83 -10.13
N GLY A 175 13.01 16.66 -9.45
CA GLY A 175 14.15 16.13 -8.70
C GLY A 175 14.31 16.71 -7.29
N GLU A 176 13.48 17.66 -6.89
CA GLU A 176 13.58 18.32 -5.57
C GLU A 176 13.36 17.34 -4.41
N MET A 177 12.50 16.31 -4.59
CA MET A 177 12.33 15.28 -3.57
C MET A 177 13.62 14.49 -3.31
N TYR A 178 14.41 14.22 -4.34
CA TYR A 178 15.71 13.59 -4.20
C TYR A 178 16.68 14.47 -3.41
N THR A 179 16.74 15.78 -3.75
CA THR A 179 17.56 16.74 -3.02
C THR A 179 17.17 16.83 -1.55
N LEU A 180 15.86 16.86 -1.24
CA LEU A 180 15.38 16.87 0.14
C LEU A 180 15.84 15.59 0.88
N GLN A 181 15.74 14.43 0.24
CA GLN A 181 16.17 13.16 0.82
C GLN A 181 17.67 13.18 1.15
N GLU A 182 18.53 13.69 0.25
CA GLU A 182 19.96 13.84 0.52
C GLU A 182 20.22 14.76 1.73
N MET A 183 19.49 15.88 1.83
CA MET A 183 19.61 16.80 2.96
C MET A 183 19.20 16.15 4.29
N LEU A 184 18.19 15.28 4.29
CA LEU A 184 17.72 14.55 5.47
C LEU A 184 18.70 13.45 5.88
N ASP A 185 19.25 12.71 4.91
CA ASP A 185 20.23 11.64 5.12
C ASP A 185 21.52 12.22 5.75
N ASP A 186 21.98 13.40 5.32
CA ASP A 186 23.12 14.12 5.89
C ASP A 186 22.95 14.49 7.38
N LYS A 187 21.73 14.47 7.88
CA LYS A 187 21.37 14.77 9.27
C LYS A 187 20.85 13.57 10.06
N ASP A 188 20.97 12.38 9.50
CA ASP A 188 20.45 11.13 10.08
C ASP A 188 18.94 11.18 10.39
N ILE A 189 18.16 11.97 9.63
CA ILE A 189 16.69 12.01 9.74
C ILE A 189 16.10 10.94 8.81
N THR A 190 15.89 9.76 9.34
CA THR A 190 15.47 8.58 8.56
C THR A 190 14.00 8.18 8.73
N GLU A 191 13.32 8.68 9.78
CA GLU A 191 11.92 8.35 10.05
C GLU A 191 10.94 9.36 9.40
N VAL A 192 11.04 9.55 8.06
CA VAL A 192 10.14 10.39 7.29
C VAL A 192 9.31 9.52 6.35
N THR A 193 8.04 9.33 6.68
CA THR A 193 7.10 8.65 5.78
C THR A 193 6.51 9.68 4.83
N THR A 194 6.69 9.46 3.52
CA THR A 194 6.31 10.44 2.50
C THR A 194 5.09 9.99 1.71
N PHE A 195 4.06 10.82 1.63
CA PHE A 195 2.91 10.65 0.74
C PHE A 195 3.08 11.53 -0.50
N LEU A 196 3.09 10.88 -1.66
CA LEU A 196 3.15 11.54 -2.96
C LEU A 196 1.78 11.45 -3.63
N LEU A 197 1.26 12.59 -4.05
CA LEU A 197 -0.01 12.68 -4.75
C LEU A 197 0.16 13.42 -6.08
N ASP A 198 -0.76 13.16 -6.99
CA ASP A 198 -0.85 13.89 -8.25
C ASP A 198 -2.21 14.58 -8.33
N LEU A 199 -2.19 15.89 -8.15
CA LEU A 199 -3.39 16.72 -8.17
C LEU A 199 -3.97 16.88 -9.58
N LYS A 200 -3.15 16.68 -10.63
CA LYS A 200 -3.59 16.73 -12.03
C LYS A 200 -4.18 15.40 -12.52
N GLY A 201 -3.90 14.30 -11.83
CA GLY A 201 -4.36 12.97 -12.18
C GLY A 201 -3.65 12.34 -13.39
N GLU A 202 -2.49 12.86 -13.77
CA GLU A 202 -1.68 12.37 -14.89
C GLU A 202 -0.95 11.06 -14.54
N ALA A 203 -0.72 10.82 -13.25
CA ALA A 203 -0.07 9.62 -12.73
C ALA A 203 -0.77 8.31 -13.13
N VAL A 204 -2.07 8.37 -13.44
CA VAL A 204 -2.86 7.20 -13.86
C VAL A 204 -2.43 6.67 -15.23
N ASP A 205 -1.88 7.52 -16.08
CA ASP A 205 -1.48 7.19 -17.43
C ASP A 205 0.04 6.90 -17.55
N ASP A 206 0.75 6.88 -16.41
CA ASP A 206 2.20 6.67 -16.35
C ASP A 206 2.53 5.30 -15.72
N ASP A 207 3.48 4.59 -16.31
CA ASP A 207 3.94 3.28 -15.81
C ASP A 207 4.73 3.40 -14.49
N LEU A 208 5.43 4.52 -14.26
CA LEU A 208 6.22 4.80 -13.07
C LEU A 208 6.00 6.22 -12.58
N PRO A 209 4.79 6.52 -12.06
CA PRO A 209 4.34 7.90 -11.84
C PRO A 209 5.18 8.69 -10.82
N TYR A 210 5.87 8.01 -9.92
CA TYR A 210 6.67 8.62 -8.84
C TYR A 210 8.08 8.04 -8.76
N GLY A 211 8.48 7.17 -9.71
CA GLY A 211 9.72 6.38 -9.58
C GLY A 211 9.59 5.23 -8.60
N PRO A 212 10.68 4.83 -7.89
CA PRO A 212 10.64 3.77 -6.90
C PRO A 212 9.76 4.14 -5.70
N LEU A 213 8.84 3.26 -5.34
CA LEU A 213 7.93 3.40 -4.21
C LEU A 213 8.01 2.18 -3.29
N ASP A 214 7.82 2.40 -1.99
CA ASP A 214 7.61 1.33 -1.02
C ASP A 214 6.16 0.86 -1.04
N THR A 215 5.22 1.77 -1.22
CA THR A 215 3.79 1.47 -1.26
C THR A 215 3.12 2.26 -2.38
N LEU A 216 2.26 1.60 -3.14
CA LEU A 216 1.41 2.23 -4.15
C LEU A 216 -0.05 2.01 -3.81
N TRP A 217 -0.82 3.08 -3.66
CA TRP A 217 -2.28 3.06 -3.57
C TRP A 217 -2.89 3.49 -4.89
N GLN A 218 -3.41 2.53 -5.60
CA GLN A 218 -4.14 2.80 -6.84
C GLN A 218 -5.63 2.91 -6.56
N PHE A 219 -6.22 4.05 -6.89
CA PHE A 219 -7.64 4.28 -6.75
C PHE A 219 -8.42 3.70 -7.93
N ASP A 220 -9.66 3.30 -7.69
CA ASP A 220 -10.52 2.63 -8.67
C ASP A 220 -11.81 3.42 -8.88
N ALA A 221 -12.02 3.88 -10.12
CA ALA A 221 -13.19 4.66 -10.49
C ALA A 221 -14.50 3.86 -10.33
N ASP A 222 -14.47 2.55 -10.52
CA ASP A 222 -15.64 1.70 -10.34
C ASP A 222 -16.02 1.56 -8.85
N LEU A 223 -15.04 1.42 -7.95
CA LEU A 223 -15.30 1.44 -6.51
C LEU A 223 -15.87 2.79 -6.09
N ALA A 224 -15.31 3.90 -6.56
CA ALA A 224 -15.80 5.24 -6.28
C ALA A 224 -17.24 5.45 -6.79
N ALA A 225 -17.53 5.05 -8.03
CA ALA A 225 -18.86 5.15 -8.63
C ALA A 225 -19.92 4.33 -7.87
N ARG A 226 -19.52 3.24 -7.23
CA ARG A 226 -20.39 2.38 -6.41
C ARG A 226 -20.38 2.75 -4.93
N HIS A 227 -19.77 3.88 -4.57
CA HIS A 227 -19.65 4.35 -3.18
C HIS A 227 -18.99 3.33 -2.23
N LYS A 228 -18.00 2.57 -2.75
CA LYS A 228 -17.19 1.63 -1.96
C LYS A 228 -15.91 2.35 -1.48
N TYR A 229 -16.02 3.08 -0.37
CA TYR A 229 -14.92 3.86 0.17
C TYR A 229 -14.25 3.17 1.37
N PRO A 230 -12.90 3.29 1.48
CA PRO A 230 -11.99 3.99 0.56
C PRO A 230 -11.91 3.27 -0.79
N ALA A 231 -11.92 4.05 -1.89
CA ALA A 231 -11.92 3.51 -3.25
C ALA A 231 -10.53 3.05 -3.71
N VAL A 232 -9.75 2.46 -2.81
CA VAL A 232 -8.42 1.90 -3.09
C VAL A 232 -8.58 0.50 -3.67
N ASN A 233 -7.92 0.24 -4.79
CA ASN A 233 -8.00 -1.04 -5.48
C ASN A 233 -7.12 -2.10 -4.80
N PRO A 234 -7.69 -3.16 -4.19
CA PRO A 234 -6.92 -4.17 -3.46
C PRO A 234 -6.14 -5.13 -4.38
N ILE A 235 -6.37 -5.05 -5.70
CA ILE A 235 -5.74 -5.92 -6.69
C ILE A 235 -4.49 -5.28 -7.28
N TYR A 236 -4.52 -3.96 -7.49
CA TYR A 236 -3.45 -3.20 -8.16
C TYR A 236 -2.60 -2.36 -7.21
N SER A 237 -3.06 -2.13 -5.99
CA SER A 237 -2.23 -1.53 -4.94
C SER A 237 -1.17 -2.52 -4.48
N THR A 238 0.03 -2.01 -4.18
CA THR A 238 1.19 -2.84 -3.83
C THR A 238 1.93 -2.26 -2.63
N SER A 239 2.68 -3.10 -1.94
CA SER A 239 3.58 -2.69 -0.85
C SER A 239 4.79 -3.61 -0.77
N SER A 240 5.96 -3.03 -0.56
CA SER A 240 7.21 -3.74 -0.31
C SER A 240 7.14 -4.62 0.95
N ILE A 241 6.30 -4.26 1.91
CA ILE A 241 6.01 -5.07 3.11
C ILE A 241 5.48 -6.44 2.72
N LEU A 242 4.54 -6.51 1.76
CA LEU A 242 3.92 -7.76 1.33
C LEU A 242 4.86 -8.64 0.50
N GLU A 243 5.89 -8.05 -0.08
CA GLU A 243 6.89 -8.74 -0.88
C GLU A 243 8.06 -9.26 -0.04
N GLY A 244 8.17 -8.78 1.20
CA GLY A 244 9.24 -9.13 2.13
C GLY A 244 9.04 -10.48 2.80
N SER A 245 10.18 -11.13 3.16
CA SER A 245 10.21 -12.41 3.87
C SER A 245 9.82 -12.32 5.37
N TYR A 246 9.48 -11.15 5.84
CA TYR A 246 9.19 -10.87 7.26
C TYR A 246 7.72 -10.66 7.56
N LEU A 247 6.87 -10.69 6.54
CA LEU A 247 5.43 -10.62 6.75
C LEU A 247 4.96 -11.84 7.55
N ASP A 248 4.08 -11.61 8.51
CA ASP A 248 3.43 -12.70 9.23
C ASP A 248 2.80 -13.69 8.22
N PRO A 249 3.12 -14.98 8.29
CA PRO A 249 2.55 -16.00 7.39
C PRO A 249 1.01 -16.00 7.36
N VAL A 250 0.36 -15.62 8.47
CA VAL A 250 -1.10 -15.51 8.54
C VAL A 250 -1.57 -14.34 7.68
N HIS A 251 -0.94 -13.17 7.80
CA HIS A 251 -1.25 -12.00 6.98
C HIS A 251 -1.10 -12.33 5.49
N HIS A 252 0.06 -12.86 5.10
CA HIS A 252 0.33 -13.25 3.72
C HIS A 252 -0.71 -14.24 3.17
N GLY A 253 -1.04 -15.28 3.95
CA GLY A 253 -2.01 -16.30 3.53
C GLY A 253 -3.43 -15.76 3.36
N VAL A 254 -3.88 -14.90 4.28
CA VAL A 254 -5.20 -14.26 4.21
C VAL A 254 -5.26 -13.27 3.04
N GLN A 255 -4.25 -12.41 2.90
CA GLN A 255 -4.14 -11.44 1.81
C GLN A 255 -4.20 -12.12 0.43
N GLN A 256 -3.42 -13.18 0.21
CA GLN A 256 -3.43 -13.89 -1.08
C GLN A 256 -4.80 -14.51 -1.42
N LYS A 257 -5.44 -15.14 -0.43
CA LYS A 257 -6.78 -15.74 -0.63
C LYS A 257 -7.82 -14.66 -0.93
N ALA A 258 -7.81 -13.57 -0.15
CA ALA A 258 -8.71 -12.45 -0.32
C ALA A 258 -8.52 -11.78 -1.70
N GLN A 259 -7.28 -11.53 -2.11
CA GLN A 259 -6.99 -10.94 -3.42
C GLN A 259 -7.41 -11.85 -4.59
N LYS A 260 -7.21 -13.17 -4.46
CA LYS A 260 -7.68 -14.15 -5.46
C LYS A 260 -9.20 -14.13 -5.59
N LEU A 261 -9.92 -14.09 -4.46
CA LEU A 261 -11.38 -13.99 -4.44
C LEU A 261 -11.86 -12.69 -5.10
N LEU A 262 -11.27 -11.54 -4.75
CA LEU A 262 -11.66 -10.25 -5.31
C LEU A 262 -11.39 -10.14 -6.81
N ARG A 263 -10.30 -10.74 -7.32
CA ARG A 263 -10.04 -10.84 -8.77
C ARG A 263 -11.17 -11.60 -9.47
N ARG A 264 -11.51 -12.78 -8.95
CA ARG A 264 -12.58 -13.59 -9.54
C ARG A 264 -13.94 -12.91 -9.44
N TYR A 265 -14.23 -12.30 -8.31
CA TYR A 265 -15.45 -11.51 -8.11
C TYR A 265 -15.58 -10.37 -9.12
N ARG A 266 -14.51 -9.64 -9.39
CA ARG A 266 -14.50 -8.56 -10.40
C ARG A 266 -14.83 -9.06 -11.81
N GLU A 267 -14.28 -10.22 -12.21
CA GLU A 267 -14.60 -10.87 -13.48
C GLU A 267 -16.07 -11.26 -13.55
N LEU A 268 -16.57 -11.94 -12.50
CA LEU A 268 -17.95 -12.38 -12.42
C LEU A 268 -18.92 -11.21 -12.40
N ARG A 269 -18.59 -10.13 -11.73
CA ARG A 269 -19.40 -8.92 -11.68
C ARG A 269 -19.57 -8.29 -13.07
N SER A 270 -18.54 -8.29 -13.89
CA SER A 270 -18.65 -7.82 -15.28
C SER A 270 -19.66 -8.66 -16.07
N ILE A 271 -19.68 -9.97 -15.86
CA ILE A 271 -20.66 -10.88 -16.48
C ILE A 271 -22.06 -10.58 -15.94
N VAL A 272 -22.20 -10.45 -14.62
CA VAL A 272 -23.50 -10.18 -13.96
C VAL A 272 -24.10 -8.85 -14.40
N THR A 273 -23.27 -7.83 -14.60
CA THR A 273 -23.72 -6.50 -15.06
C THR A 273 -24.37 -6.58 -16.45
N VAL A 274 -23.88 -7.45 -17.32
CA VAL A 274 -24.40 -7.60 -18.69
C VAL A 274 -25.54 -8.63 -18.79
N HIS A 275 -25.43 -9.74 -18.08
CA HIS A 275 -26.30 -10.92 -18.29
C HIS A 275 -27.20 -11.24 -17.09
N GLY A 276 -27.04 -10.55 -15.97
CA GLY A 276 -27.76 -10.83 -14.74
C GLY A 276 -27.18 -12.01 -13.94
N VAL A 277 -27.43 -12.00 -12.62
CA VAL A 277 -26.91 -13.00 -11.67
C VAL A 277 -27.39 -14.42 -11.95
N GLY A 278 -28.60 -14.59 -12.50
CA GLY A 278 -29.18 -15.90 -12.82
C GLY A 278 -28.49 -16.68 -13.95
N ARG A 279 -27.50 -16.06 -14.62
CA ARG A 279 -26.68 -16.74 -15.64
C ARG A 279 -25.42 -17.38 -15.09
N LEU A 280 -25.10 -17.13 -13.81
CA LEU A 280 -23.93 -17.76 -13.19
C LEU A 280 -24.23 -19.22 -12.82
N PRO A 281 -23.30 -20.15 -13.08
CA PRO A 281 -23.36 -21.49 -12.50
C PRO A 281 -23.34 -21.41 -10.96
N GLU A 282 -23.94 -22.41 -10.29
CA GLU A 282 -24.05 -22.42 -8.83
C GLU A 282 -22.70 -22.24 -8.11
N SER A 283 -21.64 -22.87 -8.61
CA SER A 283 -20.28 -22.72 -8.06
C SER A 283 -19.73 -21.30 -8.17
N GLU A 284 -20.02 -20.61 -9.27
CA GLU A 284 -19.61 -19.22 -9.50
C GLU A 284 -20.49 -18.23 -8.75
N LEU A 285 -21.75 -18.54 -8.55
CA LEU A 285 -22.67 -17.75 -7.73
C LEU A 285 -22.20 -17.67 -6.28
N GLN A 286 -21.67 -18.77 -5.73
CA GLN A 286 -21.09 -18.78 -4.38
C GLN A 286 -19.85 -17.87 -4.29
N VAL A 287 -18.95 -17.97 -5.26
CA VAL A 287 -17.75 -17.10 -5.35
C VAL A 287 -18.15 -15.63 -5.49
N TYR A 288 -19.16 -15.34 -6.32
CA TYR A 288 -19.68 -13.99 -6.49
C TYR A 288 -20.20 -13.41 -5.18
N LYS A 289 -21.09 -14.13 -4.48
CA LYS A 289 -21.64 -13.69 -3.19
C LYS A 289 -20.55 -13.50 -2.12
N GLN A 290 -19.57 -14.39 -2.08
CA GLN A 290 -18.47 -14.28 -1.11
C GLN A 290 -17.57 -13.07 -1.42
N GLY A 291 -17.29 -12.80 -2.70
CA GLY A 291 -16.55 -11.61 -3.14
C GLY A 291 -17.30 -10.31 -2.84
N GLU A 292 -18.62 -10.29 -3.01
CA GLU A 292 -19.49 -9.17 -2.68
C GLU A 292 -19.44 -8.83 -1.18
N LYS A 293 -19.50 -9.86 -0.31
CA LYS A 293 -19.34 -9.70 1.15
C LYS A 293 -17.98 -9.13 1.52
N LEU A 294 -16.92 -9.67 0.92
CA LEU A 294 -15.56 -9.21 1.20
C LEU A 294 -15.37 -7.75 0.76
N GLU A 295 -15.83 -7.39 -0.45
CA GLU A 295 -15.77 -6.01 -0.93
C GLU A 295 -16.57 -5.05 -0.02
N ALA A 296 -17.75 -5.47 0.44
CA ALA A 296 -18.55 -4.69 1.37
C ALA A 296 -17.85 -4.49 2.72
N TYR A 297 -17.28 -5.55 3.30
CA TYR A 297 -16.54 -5.50 4.57
C TYR A 297 -15.32 -4.57 4.51
N LEU A 298 -14.65 -4.49 3.36
CA LEU A 298 -13.47 -3.63 3.18
C LEU A 298 -13.81 -2.14 3.16
N THR A 299 -15.08 -1.76 3.03
CA THR A 299 -15.50 -0.36 3.22
C THR A 299 -15.41 0.04 4.68
N GLN A 300 -15.07 1.30 4.95
CA GLN A 300 -14.88 1.78 6.31
C GLN A 300 -15.23 3.26 6.44
N PRO A 301 -15.97 3.69 7.49
CA PRO A 301 -16.21 5.09 7.74
C PRO A 301 -14.95 5.75 8.32
N PHE A 302 -14.69 6.98 7.91
CA PHE A 302 -13.53 7.77 8.29
C PHE A 302 -13.90 8.87 9.30
N TYR A 303 -12.97 9.20 10.19
CA TYR A 303 -13.12 10.29 11.16
C TYR A 303 -13.32 11.65 10.49
N VAL A 304 -12.50 11.94 9.48
CA VAL A 304 -12.59 13.20 8.71
C VAL A 304 -13.89 13.32 7.91
N ALA A 305 -14.57 12.22 7.64
CA ALA A 305 -15.82 12.19 6.90
C ALA A 305 -17.08 12.20 7.80
N GLU A 306 -16.95 12.13 9.12
CA GLU A 306 -18.09 12.14 10.06
C GLU A 306 -19.06 13.32 9.84
N PRO A 307 -18.58 14.58 9.68
CA PRO A 307 -19.46 15.72 9.50
C PRO A 307 -20.35 15.64 8.24
N TYR A 308 -19.88 14.92 7.23
CA TYR A 308 -20.54 14.81 5.93
C TYR A 308 -21.42 13.56 5.80
N THR A 309 -21.00 12.46 6.42
CA THR A 309 -21.68 11.16 6.29
C THR A 309 -22.63 10.85 7.45
N GLY A 310 -22.47 11.52 8.58
CA GLY A 310 -23.16 11.19 9.83
C GLY A 310 -22.78 9.85 10.44
N LYS A 311 -21.78 9.15 9.88
CA LYS A 311 -21.26 7.88 10.39
C LYS A 311 -20.00 8.15 11.18
N LYS A 312 -19.91 7.60 12.39
CA LYS A 312 -18.70 7.67 13.20
C LYS A 312 -17.54 6.93 12.53
N GLY A 313 -16.38 7.56 12.48
CA GLY A 313 -15.14 6.94 12.05
C GLY A 313 -14.76 5.77 12.95
N VAL A 314 -14.13 4.76 12.39
CA VAL A 314 -13.71 3.59 13.13
C VAL A 314 -12.26 3.21 12.79
N THR A 315 -11.58 2.65 13.78
CA THR A 315 -10.27 2.01 13.60
C THR A 315 -10.43 0.51 13.78
N VAL A 316 -9.89 -0.28 12.86
CA VAL A 316 -9.90 -1.74 12.95
C VAL A 316 -8.46 -2.22 12.83
N GLY A 317 -7.95 -2.84 13.88
CA GLY A 317 -6.59 -3.34 13.88
C GLY A 317 -6.37 -4.45 12.86
N LEU A 318 -5.12 -4.61 12.42
CA LEU A 318 -4.76 -5.63 11.43
C LEU A 318 -5.18 -7.04 11.89
N LYS A 319 -4.99 -7.35 13.17
CA LYS A 319 -5.34 -8.65 13.72
C LYS A 319 -6.84 -8.95 13.63
N GLU A 320 -7.68 -7.96 13.95
CA GLU A 320 -9.13 -8.04 13.78
C GLU A 320 -9.50 -8.17 12.30
N THR A 321 -8.90 -7.35 11.45
CA THR A 321 -9.10 -7.41 9.98
C THR A 321 -8.79 -8.79 9.43
N LEU A 322 -7.65 -9.38 9.81
CA LEU A 322 -7.26 -10.73 9.37
C LEU A 322 -8.25 -11.80 9.86
N SER A 323 -8.70 -11.70 11.12
CA SER A 323 -9.68 -12.62 11.70
C SER A 323 -11.02 -12.55 10.96
N ASP A 324 -11.52 -11.35 10.71
CA ASP A 324 -12.82 -11.15 10.07
C ASP A 324 -12.80 -11.51 8.59
N VAL A 325 -11.73 -11.15 7.88
CA VAL A 325 -11.55 -11.57 6.48
C VAL A 325 -11.48 -13.09 6.39
N LYS A 326 -10.79 -13.76 7.32
CA LYS A 326 -10.78 -15.23 7.37
C LYS A 326 -12.19 -15.81 7.60
N LYS A 327 -12.98 -15.25 8.53
CA LYS A 327 -14.38 -15.65 8.73
C LYS A 327 -15.19 -15.51 7.43
N ILE A 328 -15.07 -14.38 6.72
CA ILE A 328 -15.76 -14.16 5.44
C ILE A 328 -15.32 -15.19 4.39
N LEU A 329 -14.02 -15.47 4.27
CA LEU A 329 -13.47 -16.44 3.31
C LEU A 329 -13.93 -17.89 3.59
N GLU A 330 -14.23 -18.22 4.84
CA GLU A 330 -14.65 -19.55 5.30
C GLU A 330 -16.17 -19.63 5.50
N SER A 331 -16.92 -18.52 5.45
CA SER A 331 -18.35 -18.44 5.70
C SER A 331 -19.21 -19.12 4.63
N SER A 332 -20.35 -19.64 5.06
CA SER A 332 -21.39 -20.10 4.14
C SER A 332 -22.05 -18.90 3.42
N PRO A 333 -22.69 -19.14 2.24
CA PRO A 333 -23.38 -18.08 1.50
C PRO A 333 -24.49 -17.35 2.28
N SER A 334 -25.10 -18.01 3.29
CA SER A 334 -26.22 -17.48 4.07
C SER A 334 -25.80 -16.80 5.40
N GLU A 335 -24.53 -16.86 5.78
CA GLU A 335 -24.08 -16.44 7.11
C GLU A 335 -24.04 -14.92 7.29
N PHE A 336 -23.72 -14.16 6.24
CA PHE A 336 -23.69 -12.70 6.25
C PHE A 336 -24.41 -12.14 5.04
N ASN A 337 -25.03 -10.96 5.18
CA ASN A 337 -25.46 -10.15 4.04
C ASN A 337 -24.39 -9.11 3.73
N ALA A 338 -24.13 -8.82 2.46
CA ALA A 338 -23.15 -7.84 2.05
C ALA A 338 -23.52 -6.41 2.52
N GLU A 339 -24.81 -6.09 2.57
CA GLU A 339 -25.31 -4.79 3.04
C GLU A 339 -24.97 -4.55 4.51
N ASP A 340 -25.07 -5.59 5.36
CA ASP A 340 -24.78 -5.52 6.80
C ASP A 340 -23.28 -5.37 7.07
N LEU A 341 -22.43 -5.76 6.13
CA LEU A 341 -20.96 -5.65 6.21
C LEU A 341 -20.41 -4.31 5.69
N GLN A 342 -21.28 -3.46 5.12
CA GLN A 342 -20.83 -2.22 4.51
C GLN A 342 -20.68 -1.10 5.54
N PHE A 343 -19.52 -0.43 5.54
CA PHE A 343 -19.19 0.67 6.47
C PHE A 343 -19.33 0.30 7.95
N ILE A 344 -18.96 -0.92 8.30
CA ILE A 344 -18.81 -1.34 9.70
C ILE A 344 -17.34 -1.30 10.15
N GLY A 345 -17.12 -1.42 11.45
CA GLY A 345 -15.82 -1.72 12.02
C GLY A 345 -15.46 -3.21 11.89
N LYS A 346 -15.18 -3.86 13.01
CA LYS A 346 -15.05 -5.32 13.08
C LYS A 346 -16.40 -6.01 13.05
N ILE A 347 -16.42 -7.28 12.64
CA ILE A 347 -17.60 -8.15 12.75
C ILE A 347 -17.80 -8.48 14.24
N GLU A 348 -18.92 -8.07 14.80
CA GLU A 348 -19.31 -8.47 16.15
C GLU A 348 -19.58 -9.96 16.19
N SER A 349 -19.07 -10.63 17.26
CA SER A 349 -19.17 -12.09 17.46
C SER A 349 -20.56 -12.49 17.94
#